data_d53a0a63580af3d564aa030dbd27f1c5
#
_entry.id   d53a0a63580af3d564aa030dbd27f1c5
#
_cell.length_a   1.000
_cell.length_b   1.000
_cell.length_c   1.000
_cell.angle_alpha   90.00
_cell.angle_beta   90.00
_cell.angle_gamma   90.00
#
_symmetry.space_group_name_H-M   'P 1'
#
loop_
_entity.id
_entity.type
_entity.pdbx_description
1 polymer ?
#
loop_
_entity_poly.entity_id
_entity_poly.type
_entity_poly.pdbx_seq_one_letter_code
_entity_poly.pdbx_strand_id
1 'polypeptide(L)'
;MKTVVSMGVHILDVLGRHVSEIPPGQNIALIDEIRITAAGTAAGTSVDMAKLGCKVVAVGAAGDDEMGNVLLGIMNRYGIDTSHMKRKKGVQTSGTMLPIRPNGERPALHVMGTNATFCFEDVPQDVVKNADFVHIGGFYLMPKFDGEDTVKTLKVAR
;
A
#
# COMPACT_ATOMS: atom_id res chain seq x y z
N MET A 1 3.16 -16.55 -18.64
CA MET A 1 3.48 -15.36 -17.79
C MET A 1 3.42 -15.83 -16.35
N LYS A 2 4.41 -15.49 -15.51
CA LYS A 2 4.42 -15.88 -14.09
C LYS A 2 3.44 -15.03 -13.30
N THR A 3 2.71 -15.67 -12.39
CA THR A 3 1.77 -15.00 -11.49
C THR A 3 2.45 -14.74 -10.15
N VAL A 4 2.47 -13.48 -9.74
CA VAL A 4 3.04 -13.04 -8.46
C VAL A 4 1.91 -12.53 -7.57
N VAL A 5 1.76 -13.10 -6.39
CA VAL A 5 0.97 -12.51 -5.30
C VAL A 5 1.88 -11.56 -4.53
N SER A 6 1.58 -10.27 -4.54
CA SER A 6 2.28 -9.26 -3.74
C SER A 6 1.38 -8.83 -2.59
N MET A 7 1.76 -9.24 -1.39
CA MET A 7 0.95 -9.12 -0.17
C MET A 7 1.61 -8.17 0.84
N GLY A 8 0.78 -7.44 1.58
CA GLY A 8 1.26 -6.67 2.73
C GLY A 8 0.86 -5.20 2.71
N VAL A 9 1.82 -4.32 2.98
CA VAL A 9 1.59 -2.89 3.20
C VAL A 9 1.27 -2.16 1.91
N HIS A 10 0.05 -1.61 1.87
CA HIS A 10 -0.47 -0.73 0.81
C HIS A 10 -0.85 0.62 1.43
N ILE A 11 -0.36 1.70 0.86
CA ILE A 11 -0.50 3.07 1.39
C ILE A 11 -0.85 4.01 0.24
N LEU A 12 -1.69 5.00 0.49
CA LEU A 12 -1.84 6.14 -0.39
C LEU A 12 -0.95 7.28 0.12
N ASP A 13 0.05 7.66 -0.66
CA ASP A 13 0.90 8.81 -0.34
C ASP A 13 0.43 10.06 -1.08
N VAL A 14 0.37 11.17 -0.35
CA VAL A 14 0.19 12.52 -0.87
C VAL A 14 1.48 13.29 -0.64
N LEU A 15 2.19 13.60 -1.71
CA LEU A 15 3.49 14.26 -1.69
C LEU A 15 3.35 15.70 -2.13
N GLY A 16 3.80 16.66 -1.30
CA GLY A 16 3.96 18.07 -1.66
C GLY A 16 5.43 18.42 -1.80
N ARG A 17 5.82 19.22 -2.82
CA ARG A 17 7.23 19.66 -3.01
C ARG A 17 7.28 21.01 -3.75
N HIS A 18 8.23 21.90 -3.48
CA HIS A 18 9.17 21.89 -2.36
C HIS A 18 8.54 22.60 -1.17
N VAL A 19 8.45 21.95 -0.04
CA VAL A 19 7.86 22.51 1.18
C VAL A 19 8.98 22.97 2.10
N SER A 20 9.24 24.29 2.15
CA SER A 20 10.27 24.83 3.04
C SER A 20 9.83 24.78 4.50
N GLU A 21 8.58 25.13 4.76
CA GLU A 21 7.97 25.12 6.09
C GLU A 21 6.46 24.86 5.98
N ILE A 22 5.85 24.44 7.07
CA ILE A 22 4.40 24.46 7.20
C ILE A 22 4.01 25.84 7.72
N PRO A 23 3.23 26.62 6.95
CA PRO A 23 2.90 27.98 7.34
C PRO A 23 2.08 28.00 8.65
N PRO A 24 2.32 28.97 9.54
CA PRO A 24 1.59 29.05 10.80
C PRO A 24 0.14 29.53 10.62
N GLY A 25 -0.73 29.09 11.52
CA GLY A 25 -2.13 29.49 11.56
C GLY A 25 -2.90 29.13 10.28
N GLN A 26 -3.50 30.13 9.63
CA GLN A 26 -4.30 29.95 8.41
C GLN A 26 -3.59 30.51 7.16
N ASN A 27 -2.28 30.71 7.24
CA ASN A 27 -1.50 31.21 6.12
C ASN A 27 -1.33 30.14 5.03
N ILE A 28 -1.09 30.60 3.81
CA ILE A 28 -0.89 29.75 2.64
C ILE A 28 0.57 29.85 2.20
N ALA A 29 1.21 28.72 1.96
CA ALA A 29 2.46 28.61 1.23
C ALA A 29 2.21 28.00 -0.14
N LEU A 30 2.78 28.62 -1.19
CA LEU A 30 2.75 28.02 -2.53
C LEU A 30 3.88 27.02 -2.67
N ILE A 31 3.58 25.86 -3.29
CA ILE A 31 4.54 24.81 -3.58
C ILE A 31 4.47 24.44 -5.06
N ASP A 32 5.46 23.70 -5.57
CA ASP A 32 5.59 23.43 -7.01
C ASP A 32 4.70 22.29 -7.50
N GLU A 33 4.46 21.29 -6.67
CA GLU A 33 3.78 20.06 -7.09
C GLU A 33 3.06 19.39 -5.91
N ILE A 34 1.88 18.84 -6.20
CA ILE A 34 1.24 17.83 -5.36
C ILE A 34 1.08 16.57 -6.20
N ARG A 35 1.55 15.43 -5.67
CA ARG A 35 1.43 14.12 -6.31
C ARG A 35 0.76 13.14 -5.38
N ILE A 36 -0.12 12.30 -5.95
CA ILE A 36 -0.74 11.18 -5.24
C ILE A 36 -0.24 9.89 -5.88
N THR A 37 0.20 8.92 -5.07
CA THR A 37 0.76 7.66 -5.55
C THR A 37 0.42 6.50 -4.63
N ALA A 38 0.36 5.29 -5.23
CA ALA A 38 0.38 4.05 -4.46
C ALA A 38 1.78 3.85 -3.89
N ALA A 39 1.84 3.60 -2.61
CA ALA A 39 3.06 3.42 -1.82
C ALA A 39 2.92 2.26 -0.83
N GLY A 40 3.94 2.06 -0.02
CA GLY A 40 4.08 0.87 0.81
C GLY A 40 4.86 -0.22 0.07
N THR A 41 5.53 -1.07 0.84
CA THR A 41 6.47 -2.06 0.29
C THR A 41 5.80 -3.07 -0.64
N ALA A 42 4.58 -3.53 -0.33
CA ALA A 42 3.85 -4.43 -1.21
C ALA A 42 3.33 -3.71 -2.48
N ALA A 43 2.76 -2.51 -2.34
CA ALA A 43 2.25 -1.76 -3.49
C ALA A 43 3.38 -1.34 -4.44
N GLY A 44 4.51 -0.83 -3.93
CA GLY A 44 5.66 -0.46 -4.74
C GLY A 44 6.20 -1.66 -5.54
N THR A 45 6.44 -2.79 -4.85
CA THR A 45 6.88 -4.03 -5.49
C THR A 45 5.87 -4.52 -6.54
N SER A 46 4.56 -4.39 -6.28
CA SER A 46 3.50 -4.72 -7.26
C SER A 46 3.65 -3.92 -8.54
N VAL A 47 3.86 -2.61 -8.42
CA VAL A 47 4.03 -1.71 -9.58
C VAL A 47 5.28 -2.07 -10.37
N ASP A 48 6.39 -2.34 -9.70
CA ASP A 48 7.66 -2.67 -10.36
C ASP A 48 7.57 -4.03 -11.07
N MET A 49 7.00 -5.05 -10.44
CA MET A 49 6.78 -6.35 -11.07
C MET A 49 5.82 -6.28 -12.26
N ALA A 50 4.76 -5.48 -12.18
CA ALA A 50 3.84 -5.27 -13.29
C ALA A 50 4.54 -4.60 -14.49
N LYS A 51 5.37 -3.58 -14.24
CA LYS A 51 6.20 -2.94 -15.28
C LYS A 51 7.20 -3.90 -15.91
N LEU A 52 7.70 -4.88 -15.17
CA LEU A 52 8.58 -5.94 -15.68
C LEU A 52 7.81 -7.06 -16.41
N GLY A 53 6.51 -6.95 -16.58
CA GLY A 53 5.69 -7.88 -17.35
C GLY A 53 5.18 -9.09 -16.57
N CYS A 54 5.22 -9.08 -15.24
CA CYS A 54 4.58 -10.12 -14.42
C CYS A 54 3.05 -9.92 -14.37
N LYS A 55 2.30 -11.01 -14.21
CA LYS A 55 0.90 -10.95 -13.78
C LYS A 55 0.89 -10.77 -12.27
N VAL A 56 0.48 -9.61 -11.80
CA VAL A 56 0.51 -9.29 -10.36
C VAL A 56 -0.89 -9.27 -9.78
N VAL A 57 -1.07 -9.97 -8.67
CA VAL A 57 -2.26 -9.96 -7.81
C VAL A 57 -1.89 -9.29 -6.49
N ALA A 58 -2.53 -8.18 -6.19
CA ALA A 58 -2.32 -7.47 -4.93
C ALA A 58 -3.20 -8.07 -3.83
N VAL A 59 -2.61 -8.33 -2.67
CA VAL A 59 -3.29 -8.81 -1.47
C VAL A 59 -2.95 -7.93 -0.28
N GLY A 60 -3.95 -7.41 0.38
CA GLY A 60 -3.81 -6.47 1.48
C GLY A 60 -5.15 -5.89 1.87
N ALA A 61 -5.15 -4.71 2.50
CA ALA A 61 -6.38 -4.05 2.88
C ALA A 61 -6.40 -2.57 2.48
N ALA A 62 -7.58 -2.09 2.10
CA ALA A 62 -7.90 -0.68 1.91
C ALA A 62 -9.23 -0.36 2.61
N GLY A 63 -9.40 0.87 3.05
CA GLY A 63 -10.66 1.34 3.62
C GLY A 63 -11.78 1.39 2.59
N ASP A 64 -13.01 1.34 3.07
CA ASP A 64 -14.18 1.63 2.23
C ASP A 64 -14.40 3.15 2.20
N ASP A 65 -13.39 3.85 1.66
CA ASP A 65 -13.27 5.30 1.62
C ASP A 65 -12.66 5.77 0.27
N GLU A 66 -12.64 7.09 0.04
CA GLU A 66 -12.12 7.72 -1.17
C GLU A 66 -10.63 7.43 -1.37
N MET A 67 -9.84 7.41 -0.29
CA MET A 67 -8.42 7.10 -0.36
C MET A 67 -8.19 5.67 -0.87
N GLY A 68 -9.01 4.71 -0.40
CA GLY A 68 -8.98 3.34 -0.90
C GLY A 68 -9.34 3.24 -2.38
N ASN A 69 -10.36 3.99 -2.82
CA ASN A 69 -10.75 4.03 -4.23
C ASN A 69 -9.62 4.57 -5.11
N VAL A 70 -8.96 5.64 -4.67
CA VAL A 70 -7.81 6.22 -5.40
C VAL A 70 -6.63 5.27 -5.43
N LEU A 71 -6.27 4.66 -4.29
CA LEU A 71 -5.19 3.67 -4.18
C LEU A 71 -5.37 2.52 -5.17
N LEU A 72 -6.53 1.87 -5.13
CA LEU A 72 -6.84 0.74 -6.02
C LEU A 72 -6.91 1.19 -7.49
N GLY A 73 -7.46 2.37 -7.75
CA GLY A 73 -7.50 2.95 -9.10
C GLY A 73 -6.10 3.20 -9.69
N ILE A 74 -5.16 3.66 -8.86
CA ILE A 74 -3.75 3.82 -9.26
C ILE A 74 -3.14 2.46 -9.62
N MET A 75 -3.31 1.46 -8.75
CA MET A 75 -2.75 0.13 -8.96
C MET A 75 -3.34 -0.55 -10.22
N ASN A 76 -4.66 -0.43 -10.43
CA ASN A 76 -5.34 -0.96 -11.62
C ASN A 76 -4.80 -0.36 -12.92
N ARG A 77 -4.39 0.92 -12.95
CA ARG A 77 -3.77 1.55 -14.12
C ARG A 77 -2.43 0.92 -14.53
N TYR A 78 -1.75 0.23 -13.58
CA TYR A 78 -0.55 -0.56 -13.87
C TYR A 78 -0.86 -2.01 -14.25
N GLY A 79 -2.15 -2.37 -14.41
CA GLY A 79 -2.56 -3.74 -14.75
C GLY A 79 -2.47 -4.72 -13.57
N ILE A 80 -2.40 -4.22 -12.35
CA ILE A 80 -2.38 -5.06 -11.14
C ILE A 80 -3.81 -5.47 -10.82
N ASP A 81 -4.03 -6.76 -10.59
CA ASP A 81 -5.31 -7.28 -10.11
C ASP A 81 -5.49 -6.92 -8.63
N THR A 82 -6.43 -6.04 -8.35
CA THR A 82 -6.77 -5.59 -6.98
C THR A 82 -8.05 -6.23 -6.43
N SER A 83 -8.62 -7.24 -7.10
CA SER A 83 -9.88 -7.89 -6.69
C SER A 83 -9.77 -8.60 -5.33
N HIS A 84 -8.55 -8.91 -4.90
CA HIS A 84 -8.25 -9.54 -3.61
C HIS A 84 -7.79 -8.55 -2.53
N MET A 85 -7.87 -7.25 -2.79
CA MET A 85 -7.68 -6.24 -1.76
C MET A 85 -8.92 -6.16 -0.86
N LYS A 86 -8.77 -6.45 0.42
CA LYS A 86 -9.88 -6.45 1.38
C LYS A 86 -10.37 -5.04 1.66
N ARG A 87 -11.66 -4.78 1.42
CA ARG A 87 -12.30 -3.50 1.81
C ARG A 87 -12.74 -3.56 3.27
N LYS A 88 -12.24 -2.65 4.09
CA LYS A 88 -12.51 -2.57 5.54
C LYS A 88 -13.46 -1.40 5.82
N LYS A 89 -14.71 -1.70 6.19
CA LYS A 89 -15.68 -0.66 6.62
C LYS A 89 -15.27 -0.07 7.97
N GLY A 90 -15.38 1.26 8.10
CA GLY A 90 -15.10 1.97 9.34
C GLY A 90 -13.62 2.05 9.72
N VAL A 91 -12.72 1.61 8.84
CA VAL A 91 -11.27 1.74 9.00
C VAL A 91 -10.72 2.56 7.83
N GLN A 92 -10.03 3.64 8.13
CA GLN A 92 -9.41 4.50 7.12
C GLN A 92 -8.33 3.75 6.35
N THR A 93 -8.25 3.99 5.04
CA THR A 93 -7.11 3.55 4.23
C THR A 93 -5.81 4.09 4.81
N SER A 94 -4.79 3.25 4.88
CA SER A 94 -3.44 3.67 5.29
C SER A 94 -2.94 4.78 4.37
N GLY A 95 -2.45 5.86 4.94
CA GLY A 95 -2.06 7.03 4.17
C GLY A 95 -0.94 7.82 4.79
N THR A 96 -0.18 8.51 3.95
CA THR A 96 0.92 9.38 4.37
C THR A 96 0.85 10.74 3.67
N MET A 97 0.99 11.82 4.42
CA MET A 97 1.33 13.13 3.87
C MET A 97 2.84 13.34 3.98
N LEU A 98 3.47 13.72 2.87
CA LEU A 98 4.92 13.88 2.73
C LEU A 98 5.24 15.29 2.26
N PRO A 99 5.47 16.25 3.17
CA PRO A 99 6.00 17.58 2.82
C PRO A 99 7.50 17.47 2.52
N ILE A 100 7.83 17.30 1.23
CA ILE A 100 9.22 17.11 0.78
C ILE A 100 9.95 18.45 0.78
N ARG A 101 11.06 18.50 1.52
CA ARG A 101 11.90 19.68 1.66
C ARG A 101 12.73 19.94 0.39
N PRO A 102 13.21 21.19 0.16
CA PRO A 102 14.13 21.50 -0.93
C PRO A 102 15.44 20.68 -0.90
N ASN A 103 15.91 20.29 0.29
CA ASN A 103 17.09 19.44 0.48
C ASN A 103 16.80 17.92 0.31
N GLY A 104 15.57 17.53 -0.02
CA GLY A 104 15.16 16.15 -0.22
C GLY A 104 14.69 15.41 1.02
N GLU A 105 14.73 16.01 2.21
CA GLU A 105 14.13 15.41 3.42
C GLU A 105 12.62 15.20 3.23
N ARG A 106 12.12 14.10 3.76
CA ARG A 106 10.72 13.68 3.61
C ARG A 106 10.10 13.38 4.98
N PRO A 107 9.83 14.38 5.82
CA PRO A 107 9.06 14.14 7.04
C PRO A 107 7.71 13.54 6.69
N ALA A 108 7.26 12.56 7.46
CA ALA A 108 6.05 11.80 7.18
C ALA A 108 5.01 12.01 8.30
N LEU A 109 3.78 12.31 7.90
CA LEU A 109 2.60 12.27 8.76
C LEU A 109 1.76 11.07 8.32
N HIS A 110 1.77 10.00 9.11
CA HIS A 110 1.26 8.70 8.71
C HIS A 110 0.09 8.21 9.55
N VAL A 111 -0.90 7.63 8.89
CA VAL A 111 -1.99 6.87 9.51
C VAL A 111 -1.83 5.39 9.15
N MET A 112 -1.64 4.54 10.16
CA MET A 112 -1.53 3.08 9.99
C MET A 112 -2.77 2.48 9.31
N GLY A 113 -3.95 2.95 9.66
CA GLY A 113 -5.21 2.61 9.00
C GLY A 113 -5.41 1.10 8.82
N THR A 114 -5.76 0.72 7.61
CA THR A 114 -6.08 -0.68 7.26
C THR A 114 -4.90 -1.64 7.37
N ASN A 115 -3.65 -1.18 7.25
CA ASN A 115 -2.49 -2.05 7.46
C ASN A 115 -2.41 -2.60 8.89
N ALA A 116 -2.91 -1.83 9.88
CA ALA A 116 -2.99 -2.29 11.27
C ALA A 116 -4.06 -3.39 11.49
N THR A 117 -4.97 -3.59 10.56
CA THR A 117 -6.12 -4.51 10.71
C THR A 117 -6.05 -5.72 9.78
N PHE A 118 -5.12 -5.74 8.84
CA PHE A 118 -4.90 -6.87 7.94
C PHE A 118 -4.45 -8.10 8.74
N CYS A 119 -5.06 -9.26 8.47
CA CYS A 119 -4.85 -10.50 9.21
C CYS A 119 -4.99 -11.71 8.27
N PHE A 120 -4.72 -12.92 8.78
CA PHE A 120 -4.76 -14.16 7.98
C PHE A 120 -6.14 -14.43 7.34
N GLU A 121 -7.22 -14.07 8.01
CA GLU A 121 -8.59 -14.22 7.51
C GLU A 121 -8.88 -13.37 6.26
N ASP A 122 -8.07 -12.34 6.02
CA ASP A 122 -8.16 -11.51 4.82
C ASP A 122 -7.39 -12.11 3.63
N VAL A 123 -6.57 -13.15 3.86
CA VAL A 123 -5.72 -13.76 2.84
C VAL A 123 -6.52 -14.71 1.96
N PRO A 124 -6.58 -14.51 0.64
CA PRO A 124 -7.23 -15.44 -0.29
C PRO A 124 -6.33 -16.67 -0.49
N GLN A 125 -6.52 -17.70 0.35
CA GLN A 125 -5.63 -18.85 0.42
C GLN A 125 -5.48 -19.59 -0.91
N ASP A 126 -6.57 -19.74 -1.67
CA ASP A 126 -6.54 -20.39 -2.99
C ASP A 126 -5.67 -19.62 -3.99
N VAL A 127 -5.71 -18.28 -3.94
CA VAL A 127 -4.88 -17.44 -4.80
C VAL A 127 -3.41 -17.54 -4.43
N VAL A 128 -3.11 -17.57 -3.14
CA VAL A 128 -1.74 -17.74 -2.61
C VAL A 128 -1.18 -19.10 -3.00
N LYS A 129 -1.97 -20.17 -2.84
CA LYS A 129 -1.57 -21.55 -3.17
C LYS A 129 -1.26 -21.76 -4.66
N ASN A 130 -1.96 -21.04 -5.54
CA ASN A 130 -1.82 -21.19 -6.98
C ASN A 130 -0.85 -20.16 -7.62
N ALA A 131 -0.19 -19.33 -6.82
CA ALA A 131 0.79 -18.37 -7.31
C ALA A 131 2.12 -19.04 -7.64
N ASP A 132 2.82 -18.55 -8.67
CA ASP A 132 4.21 -18.96 -8.94
C ASP A 132 5.18 -18.39 -7.88
N PHE A 133 4.88 -17.17 -7.40
CA PHE A 133 5.67 -16.48 -6.36
C PHE A 133 4.74 -15.74 -5.40
N VAL A 134 5.12 -15.75 -4.14
CA VAL A 134 4.48 -14.95 -3.08
C VAL A 134 5.52 -13.99 -2.49
N HIS A 135 5.25 -12.70 -2.60
CA HIS A 135 6.01 -11.64 -1.96
C HIS A 135 5.21 -11.09 -0.79
N ILE A 136 5.84 -10.95 0.37
CA ILE A 136 5.25 -10.30 1.55
C ILE A 136 6.12 -9.09 1.89
N GLY A 137 5.54 -7.88 1.81
CA GLY A 137 6.24 -6.62 2.06
C GLY A 137 5.67 -5.87 3.25
N GLY A 138 6.57 -5.36 4.13
CA GLY A 138 6.21 -4.50 5.25
C GLY A 138 6.08 -5.20 6.60
N PHE A 139 6.93 -6.17 6.87
CA PHE A 139 7.08 -6.76 8.20
C PHE A 139 7.27 -5.68 9.27
N TYR A 140 6.70 -5.89 10.44
CA TYR A 140 6.60 -4.98 11.58
C TYR A 140 5.68 -3.76 11.39
N LEU A 141 5.00 -3.66 10.24
CA LEU A 141 4.02 -2.62 9.95
C LEU A 141 2.58 -3.14 9.86
N MET A 142 2.37 -4.42 10.13
CA MET A 142 1.06 -5.09 10.10
C MET A 142 0.85 -5.88 11.40
N PRO A 143 0.58 -5.22 12.53
CA PRO A 143 0.64 -5.85 13.86
C PRO A 143 -0.30 -7.04 14.06
N LYS A 144 -1.37 -7.16 13.28
CA LYS A 144 -2.26 -8.34 13.30
C LYS A 144 -1.82 -9.47 12.36
N PHE A 145 -1.01 -9.15 11.36
CA PHE A 145 -0.53 -10.13 10.38
C PHE A 145 0.89 -10.62 10.70
N ASP A 146 1.70 -9.78 11.32
CA ASP A 146 3.06 -10.13 11.70
C ASP A 146 3.08 -11.30 12.69
N GLY A 147 4.08 -12.18 12.58
CA GLY A 147 4.24 -13.35 13.43
C GLY A 147 3.45 -14.57 12.94
N GLU A 148 2.49 -15.07 13.71
CA GLU A 148 1.79 -16.34 13.43
C GLU A 148 1.01 -16.31 12.12
N ASP A 149 0.33 -15.22 11.78
CA ASP A 149 -0.47 -15.12 10.57
C ASP A 149 0.40 -15.13 9.31
N THR A 150 1.58 -14.50 9.39
CA THR A 150 2.59 -14.63 8.33
C THR A 150 3.05 -16.08 8.16
N VAL A 151 3.32 -16.79 9.25
CA VAL A 151 3.73 -18.20 9.21
C VAL A 151 2.63 -19.07 8.63
N LYS A 152 1.36 -18.87 9.01
CA LYS A 152 0.21 -19.59 8.41
C LYS A 152 0.16 -19.34 6.89
N THR A 153 0.29 -18.09 6.46
CA THR A 153 0.28 -17.71 5.05
C THR A 153 1.41 -18.38 4.25
N LEU A 154 2.63 -18.39 4.78
CA LEU A 154 3.76 -19.06 4.14
C LEU A 154 3.60 -20.57 4.05
N LYS A 155 2.88 -21.19 5.00
CA LYS A 155 2.53 -22.61 4.89
C LYS A 155 1.52 -22.90 3.79
N VAL A 156 0.61 -21.95 3.50
CA VAL A 156 -0.34 -22.07 2.37
C VAL A 156 0.38 -21.94 1.02
N ALA A 157 1.41 -21.11 0.94
CA ALA A 157 2.20 -20.86 -0.28
C ALA A 157 3.11 -22.04 -0.70
N ARG A 158 3.21 -23.08 0.12
CA ARG A 158 3.96 -24.34 -0.16
C ARG A 158 3.06 -25.35 -0.85
#